data_53b29ff2daeade0072fd5323d60922dd
#
_entry.id   53b29ff2daeade0072fd5323d60922dd
#
_cell.length_a   1.000
_cell.length_b   1.000
_cell.length_c   1.000
_cell.angle_alpha   90.00
_cell.angle_beta   90.00
_cell.angle_gamma   90.00
#
_symmetry.space_group_name_H-M   'P 1'
#
loop_
_entity.id
_entity.type
_entity.pdbx_description
1 polymer ?
#
loop_
_entity_poly.entity_id
_entity_poly.type
_entity_poly.pdbx_seq_one_letter_code
_entity_poly.pdbx_strand_id
1 'polypeptide(L)'
;CGAAKAVEAAGLLLKETPAAAVKLEGAEAEVVEVIDRLVRMGIPVMGHLGLTPQSVHRLGYRRQAEDRISQERLLRQAKSLESVGCFALVLEHVPSALAGEVRRTLAIPTIGIGAGSDCDGQVRVTADLLGLTPRQPPFSPALVDGQKLFVSALKTWIEDQTAPTSIGTTPKSPPAPPTTTPPPASPGC
;
A
#
# COMPACT_ATOMS: atom_id res chain seq x y z
N CYS A 1 -6.50 11.31 18.03
CA CYS A 1 -7.57 12.22 17.57
C CYS A 1 -8.91 11.63 17.99
N GLY A 2 -9.87 12.45 18.51
CA GLY A 2 -11.21 11.96 18.85
C GLY A 2 -12.03 11.66 17.57
N ALA A 3 -13.12 10.88 17.73
CA ALA A 3 -13.99 10.47 16.61
C ALA A 3 -14.50 11.64 15.76
N ALA A 4 -14.85 12.76 16.38
CA ALA A 4 -15.31 13.97 15.67
C ALA A 4 -14.28 14.50 14.65
N LYS A 5 -12.99 14.57 15.05
CA LYS A 5 -11.92 15.00 14.15
C LYS A 5 -11.67 14.03 13.00
N ALA A 6 -11.80 12.72 13.24
CA ALA A 6 -11.65 11.71 12.20
C ALA A 6 -12.76 11.82 11.16
N VAL A 7 -14.01 12.05 11.59
CA VAL A 7 -15.16 12.26 10.71
C VAL A 7 -15.00 13.55 9.89
N GLU A 8 -14.59 14.65 10.53
CA GLU A 8 -14.30 15.91 9.85
C GLU A 8 -13.21 15.76 8.78
N ALA A 9 -12.07 15.13 9.14
CA ALA A 9 -10.97 14.90 8.23
C ALA A 9 -11.38 14.03 7.02
N ALA A 10 -12.15 12.96 7.23
CA ALA A 10 -12.66 12.13 6.15
C ALA A 10 -13.60 12.92 5.22
N GLY A 11 -14.47 13.75 5.78
CA GLY A 11 -15.35 14.64 5.02
C GLY A 11 -14.59 15.64 4.16
N LEU A 12 -13.53 16.25 4.70
CA LEU A 12 -12.66 17.16 3.96
C LEU A 12 -11.93 16.43 2.83
N LEU A 13 -11.37 15.25 3.08
CA LEU A 13 -10.70 14.45 2.04
C LEU A 13 -11.62 14.20 0.84
N LEU A 14 -12.86 13.81 1.04
CA LEU A 14 -13.79 13.56 -0.06
C LEU A 14 -14.24 14.82 -0.77
N LYS A 15 -14.29 15.97 -0.07
CA LYS A 15 -14.76 17.25 -0.67
C LYS A 15 -13.65 17.99 -1.41
N GLU A 16 -12.42 17.91 -0.93
CA GLU A 16 -11.31 18.73 -1.41
C GLU A 16 -10.31 17.95 -2.29
N THR A 17 -10.47 16.62 -2.41
CA THR A 17 -9.60 15.77 -3.20
C THR A 17 -10.41 14.84 -4.11
N PRO A 18 -9.78 14.21 -5.13
CA PRO A 18 -10.43 13.19 -5.96
C PRO A 18 -10.69 11.85 -5.22
N ALA A 19 -10.45 11.76 -3.92
CA ALA A 19 -10.66 10.53 -3.16
C ALA A 19 -12.14 10.14 -3.15
N ALA A 20 -12.45 8.88 -3.48
CA ALA A 20 -13.79 8.33 -3.46
C ALA A 20 -14.11 7.56 -2.17
N ALA A 21 -13.11 7.30 -1.33
CA ALA A 21 -13.24 6.55 -0.09
C ALA A 21 -12.09 6.90 0.86
N VAL A 22 -12.20 6.48 2.12
CA VAL A 22 -11.12 6.56 3.10
C VAL A 22 -10.73 5.17 3.60
N LYS A 23 -9.48 5.01 4.07
CA LYS A 23 -8.99 3.79 4.71
C LYS A 23 -8.64 4.07 6.16
N LEU A 24 -9.13 3.23 7.07
CA LEU A 24 -8.82 3.32 8.51
C LEU A 24 -8.11 2.05 8.99
N GLU A 25 -7.10 2.24 9.85
CA GLU A 25 -6.29 1.18 10.43
C GLU A 25 -6.80 0.73 11.79
N GLY A 26 -6.87 -0.60 11.98
CA GLY A 26 -7.28 -1.23 13.23
C GLY A 26 -8.78 -1.52 13.32
N ALA A 27 -9.18 -2.16 14.43
CA ALA A 27 -10.56 -2.48 14.76
C ALA A 27 -10.78 -2.44 16.29
N GLU A 28 -10.11 -1.54 16.97
CA GLU A 28 -10.42 -1.24 18.36
C GLU A 28 -11.79 -0.53 18.43
N ALA A 29 -12.44 -0.56 19.57
CA ALA A 29 -13.81 -0.07 19.72
C ALA A 29 -14.01 1.35 19.17
N GLU A 30 -13.05 2.24 19.43
CA GLU A 30 -13.08 3.62 18.97
C GLU A 30 -12.97 3.74 17.44
N VAL A 31 -12.18 2.85 16.79
CA VAL A 31 -12.04 2.82 15.32
C VAL A 31 -13.32 2.30 14.68
N VAL A 32 -13.90 1.24 15.24
CA VAL A 32 -15.18 0.68 14.79
C VAL A 32 -16.30 1.72 14.90
N GLU A 33 -16.35 2.48 16.00
CA GLU A 33 -17.32 3.57 16.16
C GLU A 33 -17.15 4.66 15.09
N VAL A 34 -15.91 5.06 14.79
CA VAL A 34 -15.62 6.03 13.72
C VAL A 34 -16.08 5.52 12.38
N ILE A 35 -15.79 4.26 12.06
CA ILE A 35 -16.19 3.63 10.79
C ILE A 35 -17.72 3.59 10.67
N ASP A 36 -18.45 3.16 11.70
CA ASP A 36 -19.91 3.14 11.70
C ASP A 36 -20.49 4.55 11.41
N ARG A 37 -19.95 5.58 12.05
CA ARG A 37 -20.37 6.97 11.82
C ARG A 37 -20.11 7.41 10.38
N LEU A 38 -18.92 7.12 9.83
CA LEU A 38 -18.59 7.49 8.46
C LEU A 38 -19.50 6.81 7.45
N VAL A 39 -19.71 5.50 7.59
CA VAL A 39 -20.58 4.71 6.70
C VAL A 39 -22.01 5.22 6.74
N ARG A 40 -22.56 5.53 7.92
CA ARG A 40 -23.91 6.11 8.07
C ARG A 40 -24.04 7.50 7.46
N MET A 41 -22.94 8.23 7.35
CA MET A 41 -22.89 9.53 6.65
C MET A 41 -22.71 9.40 5.14
N GLY A 42 -22.61 8.16 4.60
CA GLY A 42 -22.42 7.90 3.18
C GLY A 42 -20.96 7.96 2.71
N ILE A 43 -19.99 7.96 3.63
CA ILE A 43 -18.56 7.94 3.30
C ILE A 43 -18.12 6.49 3.21
N PRO A 44 -17.66 5.99 2.04
CA PRO A 44 -17.16 4.62 1.91
C PRO A 44 -15.87 4.44 2.69
N VAL A 45 -15.78 3.35 3.47
CA VAL A 45 -14.62 3.04 4.30
C VAL A 45 -14.03 1.68 3.93
N MET A 46 -12.72 1.65 3.70
CA MET A 46 -11.90 0.44 3.61
C MET A 46 -11.25 0.19 4.97
N GLY A 47 -11.41 -1.01 5.51
CA GLY A 47 -10.70 -1.42 6.73
C GLY A 47 -9.27 -1.84 6.45
N HIS A 48 -8.41 -1.86 7.50
CA HIS A 48 -7.03 -2.32 7.39
C HIS A 48 -6.59 -3.02 8.68
N LEU A 49 -6.21 -4.29 8.58
CA LEU A 49 -5.75 -5.15 9.68
C LEU A 49 -4.38 -5.77 9.40
N GLY A 50 -3.75 -6.28 10.44
CA GLY A 50 -2.41 -6.85 10.41
C GLY A 50 -1.37 -5.84 10.84
N LEU A 51 -0.29 -5.70 10.09
CA LEU A 51 0.66 -4.61 10.31
C LEU A 51 -0.01 -3.29 9.89
N THR A 52 -0.14 -2.39 10.85
CA THR A 52 -0.72 -1.06 10.63
C THR A 52 0.40 -0.03 10.80
N PRO A 53 0.89 0.59 9.70
CA PRO A 53 2.03 1.49 9.72
C PRO A 53 1.92 2.64 10.72
N GLN A 54 0.72 3.17 10.94
CA GLN A 54 0.50 4.23 11.94
C GLN A 54 0.64 3.73 13.39
N SER A 55 0.59 2.43 13.61
CA SER A 55 0.79 1.81 14.94
C SER A 55 2.17 1.17 15.09
N VAL A 56 3.10 1.39 14.16
CA VAL A 56 4.42 0.76 14.12
C VAL A 56 5.27 1.02 15.37
N HIS A 57 5.13 2.18 16.00
CA HIS A 57 5.83 2.48 17.26
C HIS A 57 5.40 1.55 18.40
N ARG A 58 4.18 1.03 18.36
CA ARG A 58 3.64 0.05 19.34
C ARG A 58 3.91 -1.40 18.91
N LEU A 59 3.76 -1.70 17.63
CA LEU A 59 3.76 -3.06 17.10
C LEU A 59 5.13 -3.50 16.55
N GLY A 60 6.00 -2.56 16.15
CA GLY A 60 7.20 -2.83 15.38
C GLY A 60 6.87 -3.28 13.94
N TYR A 61 7.89 -3.41 13.08
CA TYR A 61 7.75 -3.91 11.70
C TYR A 61 7.81 -5.45 11.63
N ARG A 62 7.06 -6.14 12.50
CA ARG A 62 7.03 -7.60 12.51
C ARG A 62 5.72 -8.13 11.94
N ARG A 63 5.75 -9.36 11.50
CA ARG A 63 4.56 -10.10 11.07
C ARG A 63 3.54 -10.16 12.20
N GLN A 64 2.28 -9.94 11.88
CA GLN A 64 1.18 -9.91 12.85
C GLN A 64 0.41 -11.23 12.82
N ALA A 65 -0.32 -11.52 13.90
CA ALA A 65 -1.18 -12.69 14.04
C ALA A 65 -0.46 -14.04 13.79
N GLU A 66 0.70 -14.23 14.41
CA GLU A 66 1.46 -15.47 14.28
C GLU A 66 0.97 -16.60 15.20
N ASP A 67 0.43 -16.26 16.37
CA ASP A 67 -0.14 -17.22 17.31
C ASP A 67 -1.66 -17.34 17.15
N ARG A 68 -2.21 -18.46 17.66
CA ARG A 68 -3.63 -18.79 17.54
C ARG A 68 -4.55 -17.72 18.13
N ILE A 69 -4.20 -17.15 19.27
CA ILE A 69 -5.04 -16.15 19.97
C ILE A 69 -5.15 -14.88 19.13
N SER A 70 -4.02 -14.43 18.60
CA SER A 70 -3.95 -13.25 17.71
C SER A 70 -4.65 -13.49 16.37
N GLN A 71 -4.62 -14.71 15.83
CA GLN A 71 -5.37 -15.10 14.63
C GLN A 71 -6.88 -15.05 14.85
N GLU A 72 -7.36 -15.66 15.92
CA GLU A 72 -8.77 -15.63 16.30
C GLU A 72 -9.26 -14.19 16.56
N ARG A 73 -8.40 -13.35 17.16
CA ARG A 73 -8.69 -11.92 17.33
C ARG A 73 -8.83 -11.21 16.00
N LEU A 74 -7.91 -11.42 15.06
CA LEU A 74 -7.94 -10.80 13.73
C LEU A 74 -9.19 -11.21 12.96
N LEU A 75 -9.60 -12.46 13.02
CA LEU A 75 -10.86 -12.95 12.41
C LEU A 75 -12.09 -12.24 13.00
N ARG A 76 -12.16 -12.08 14.33
CA ARG A 76 -13.25 -11.32 14.97
C ARG A 76 -13.22 -9.85 14.54
N GLN A 77 -12.06 -9.24 14.49
CA GLN A 77 -11.88 -7.86 14.04
C GLN A 77 -12.33 -7.67 12.58
N ALA A 78 -11.98 -8.60 11.69
CA ALA A 78 -12.39 -8.57 10.29
C ALA A 78 -13.92 -8.60 10.15
N LYS A 79 -14.59 -9.50 10.88
CA LYS A 79 -16.06 -9.56 10.91
C LYS A 79 -16.69 -8.29 11.48
N SER A 80 -16.09 -7.70 12.51
CA SER A 80 -16.56 -6.44 13.09
C SER A 80 -16.50 -5.31 12.06
N LEU A 81 -15.40 -5.19 11.30
CA LEU A 81 -15.27 -4.17 10.26
C LEU A 81 -16.27 -4.36 9.13
N GLU A 82 -16.52 -5.59 8.70
CA GLU A 82 -17.57 -5.90 7.73
C GLU A 82 -18.96 -5.51 8.26
N SER A 83 -19.26 -5.87 9.51
CA SER A 83 -20.59 -5.64 10.12
C SER A 83 -20.94 -4.16 10.26
N VAL A 84 -19.94 -3.28 10.38
CA VAL A 84 -20.16 -1.81 10.43
C VAL A 84 -20.09 -1.16 9.05
N GLY A 85 -19.99 -1.96 7.96
CA GLY A 85 -20.15 -1.51 6.59
C GLY A 85 -18.88 -1.11 5.87
N CYS A 86 -17.71 -1.61 6.27
CA CYS A 86 -16.53 -1.53 5.40
C CYS A 86 -16.82 -2.22 4.06
N PHE A 87 -16.46 -1.58 2.95
CA PHE A 87 -16.68 -2.15 1.62
C PHE A 87 -15.55 -3.09 1.16
N ALA A 88 -14.38 -3.05 1.80
CA ALA A 88 -13.22 -3.89 1.53
C ALA A 88 -12.31 -3.91 2.75
N LEU A 89 -11.40 -4.90 2.82
CA LEU A 89 -10.44 -5.07 3.90
C LEU A 89 -9.02 -5.27 3.37
N VAL A 90 -8.07 -4.44 3.80
CA VAL A 90 -6.64 -4.66 3.59
C VAL A 90 -6.11 -5.58 4.69
N LEU A 91 -5.32 -6.58 4.29
CA LEU A 91 -4.58 -7.47 5.17
C LEU A 91 -3.08 -7.28 4.92
N GLU A 92 -2.36 -6.70 5.89
CA GLU A 92 -0.94 -6.43 5.75
C GLU A 92 -0.09 -7.30 6.66
N HIS A 93 0.89 -7.99 6.05
CA HIS A 93 1.95 -8.76 6.72
C HIS A 93 1.40 -9.73 7.79
N VAL A 94 0.45 -10.58 7.38
CA VAL A 94 -0.16 -11.66 8.15
C VAL A 94 0.15 -13.02 7.53
N PRO A 95 -0.02 -14.15 8.25
CA PRO A 95 0.11 -15.48 7.67
C PRO A 95 -0.84 -15.71 6.48
N SER A 96 -0.35 -16.28 5.38
CA SER A 96 -1.14 -16.55 4.18
C SER A 96 -2.37 -17.43 4.45
N ALA A 97 -2.22 -18.47 5.28
CA ALA A 97 -3.33 -19.33 5.66
C ALA A 97 -4.46 -18.56 6.38
N LEU A 98 -4.08 -17.61 7.26
CA LEU A 98 -5.03 -16.73 7.96
C LEU A 98 -5.72 -15.77 6.98
N ALA A 99 -4.97 -15.18 6.04
CA ALA A 99 -5.54 -14.30 5.00
C ALA A 99 -6.58 -15.05 4.16
N GLY A 100 -6.28 -16.28 3.75
CA GLY A 100 -7.22 -17.16 3.05
C GLY A 100 -8.46 -17.52 3.89
N GLU A 101 -8.31 -17.69 5.19
CA GLU A 101 -9.44 -17.91 6.11
C GLU A 101 -10.33 -16.66 6.23
N VAL A 102 -9.73 -15.49 6.39
CA VAL A 102 -10.45 -14.20 6.41
C VAL A 102 -11.24 -14.02 5.11
N ARG A 103 -10.59 -14.22 3.95
CA ARG A 103 -11.26 -14.12 2.65
C ARG A 103 -12.49 -15.02 2.54
N ARG A 104 -12.39 -16.28 2.99
CA ARG A 104 -13.53 -17.22 2.95
C ARG A 104 -14.65 -16.88 3.94
N THR A 105 -14.33 -16.10 4.96
CA THR A 105 -15.25 -15.74 6.04
C THR A 105 -16.06 -14.49 5.74
N LEU A 106 -15.48 -13.54 4.97
CA LEU A 106 -16.10 -12.26 4.65
C LEU A 106 -16.81 -12.31 3.28
N ALA A 107 -17.84 -11.49 3.13
CA ALA A 107 -18.50 -11.24 1.86
C ALA A 107 -17.85 -10.05 1.09
N ILE A 108 -17.12 -9.18 1.81
CA ILE A 108 -16.41 -8.04 1.22
C ILE A 108 -15.05 -8.45 0.67
N PRO A 109 -14.54 -7.79 -0.40
CA PRO A 109 -13.23 -8.07 -0.97
C PRO A 109 -12.09 -7.88 0.02
N THR A 110 -11.08 -8.76 -0.06
CA THR A 110 -9.83 -8.67 0.69
C THR A 110 -8.67 -8.28 -0.22
N ILE A 111 -7.83 -7.33 0.23
CA ILE A 111 -6.65 -6.85 -0.50
C ILE A 111 -5.40 -7.19 0.32
N GLY A 112 -4.54 -8.03 -0.22
CA GLY A 112 -3.32 -8.47 0.46
C GLY A 112 -2.11 -7.59 0.17
N ILE A 113 -1.30 -7.34 1.20
CA ILE A 113 0.07 -6.85 1.08
C ILE A 113 0.96 -7.64 2.04
N GLY A 114 1.82 -8.51 1.51
CA GLY A 114 2.58 -9.44 2.35
C GLY A 114 1.72 -10.44 3.12
N ALA A 115 0.54 -10.77 2.61
CA ALA A 115 -0.44 -11.68 3.22
C ALA A 115 -0.63 -12.98 2.40
N GLY A 116 0.27 -13.28 1.45
CA GLY A 116 0.14 -14.41 0.53
C GLY A 116 -0.78 -14.11 -0.66
N SER A 117 -1.10 -15.15 -1.43
CA SER A 117 -1.82 -15.04 -2.72
C SER A 117 -3.34 -15.19 -2.61
N ASP A 118 -3.87 -15.58 -1.45
CA ASP A 118 -5.25 -16.01 -1.29
C ASP A 118 -6.29 -14.89 -1.10
N CYS A 119 -5.85 -13.62 -1.10
CA CYS A 119 -6.74 -12.46 -1.12
C CYS A 119 -7.33 -12.25 -2.52
N ASP A 120 -8.46 -11.54 -2.60
CA ASP A 120 -9.13 -11.20 -3.87
C ASP A 120 -8.31 -10.24 -4.74
N GLY A 121 -7.48 -9.40 -4.12
CA GLY A 121 -6.56 -8.49 -4.78
C GLY A 121 -5.23 -8.35 -4.04
N GLN A 122 -4.27 -7.72 -4.71
CA GLN A 122 -2.94 -7.44 -4.15
C GLN A 122 -2.59 -5.98 -4.34
N VAL A 123 -1.93 -5.38 -3.35
CA VAL A 123 -1.35 -4.04 -3.44
C VAL A 123 0.12 -4.08 -3.07
N ARG A 124 0.91 -3.22 -3.69
CA ARG A 124 2.34 -3.05 -3.40
C ARG A 124 2.69 -1.57 -3.39
N VAL A 125 3.66 -1.20 -2.56
CA VAL A 125 4.20 0.16 -2.55
C VAL A 125 5.15 0.31 -3.74
N THR A 126 4.91 1.32 -4.58
CA THR A 126 5.71 1.57 -5.80
C THR A 126 7.20 1.74 -5.47
N ALA A 127 7.54 2.47 -4.42
CA ALA A 127 8.92 2.65 -3.99
C ALA A 127 9.61 1.32 -3.64
N ASP A 128 8.87 0.37 -3.01
CA ASP A 128 9.39 -0.97 -2.72
C ASP A 128 9.65 -1.75 -4.00
N LEU A 129 8.69 -1.74 -4.94
CA LEU A 129 8.82 -2.45 -6.23
C LEU A 129 10.00 -1.93 -7.04
N LEU A 130 10.25 -0.63 -6.99
CA LEU A 130 11.35 0.02 -7.72
C LEU A 130 12.69 -0.01 -6.98
N GLY A 131 12.76 -0.58 -5.77
CA GLY A 131 13.99 -0.64 -4.98
C GLY A 131 14.47 0.76 -4.55
N LEU A 132 13.55 1.68 -4.24
CA LEU A 132 13.83 3.03 -3.77
C LEU A 132 13.76 3.15 -2.25
N THR A 133 13.17 2.14 -1.59
CA THR A 133 13.01 2.11 -0.13
C THR A 133 14.34 1.72 0.52
N PRO A 134 14.89 2.53 1.43
CA PRO A 134 16.19 2.24 2.08
C PRO A 134 16.21 0.94 2.88
N ARG A 135 15.08 0.58 3.47
CA ARG A 135 14.87 -0.70 4.17
C ARG A 135 13.74 -1.46 3.49
N GLN A 136 14.11 -2.34 2.57
CA GLN A 136 13.16 -3.18 1.81
C GLN A 136 12.34 -4.07 2.76
N PRO A 137 10.99 -4.03 2.69
CA PRO A 137 10.16 -4.96 3.44
C PRO A 137 10.41 -6.42 3.01
N PRO A 138 10.46 -7.39 3.95
CA PRO A 138 10.80 -8.78 3.61
C PRO A 138 9.75 -9.45 2.71
N PHE A 139 8.54 -8.94 2.69
CA PHE A 139 7.43 -9.45 1.88
C PHE A 139 7.24 -8.71 0.54
N SER A 140 8.07 -7.71 0.25
CA SER A 140 8.00 -6.90 -0.97
C SER A 140 9.37 -6.79 -1.63
N PRO A 141 9.90 -7.87 -2.24
CA PRO A 141 11.19 -7.81 -2.93
C PRO A 141 11.12 -6.80 -4.08
N ALA A 142 12.20 -6.05 -4.25
CA ALA A 142 12.33 -5.12 -5.36
C ALA A 142 12.41 -5.86 -6.70
N LEU A 143 11.77 -5.33 -7.72
CA LEU A 143 11.84 -5.83 -9.11
C LEU A 143 13.06 -5.27 -9.84
N VAL A 144 13.58 -4.13 -9.38
CA VAL A 144 14.74 -3.43 -9.95
C VAL A 144 15.49 -2.72 -8.83
N ASP A 145 16.81 -2.59 -8.96
CA ASP A 145 17.64 -1.79 -8.07
C ASP A 145 17.62 -0.31 -8.52
N GLY A 146 16.49 0.35 -8.28
CA GLY A 146 16.28 1.74 -8.68
C GLY A 146 17.23 2.69 -8.00
N GLN A 147 17.55 2.46 -6.73
CA GLN A 147 18.49 3.30 -5.98
C GLN A 147 19.87 3.32 -6.64
N LYS A 148 20.39 2.16 -7.04
CA LYS A 148 21.65 2.06 -7.77
C LYS A 148 21.59 2.74 -9.14
N LEU A 149 20.50 2.54 -9.88
CA LEU A 149 20.31 3.15 -11.20
C LEU A 149 20.30 4.68 -11.12
N PHE A 150 19.52 5.26 -10.20
CA PHE A 150 19.45 6.71 -10.05
C PHE A 150 20.75 7.31 -9.53
N VAL A 151 21.40 6.68 -8.55
CA VAL A 151 22.71 7.13 -8.06
C VAL A 151 23.76 7.09 -9.16
N SER A 152 23.79 6.03 -9.98
CA SER A 152 24.70 5.93 -11.12
C SER A 152 24.46 7.06 -12.15
N ALA A 153 23.20 7.29 -12.53
CA ALA A 153 22.85 8.34 -13.48
C ALA A 153 23.25 9.74 -12.97
N LEU A 154 22.99 10.01 -11.70
CA LEU A 154 23.37 11.30 -11.08
C LEU A 154 24.89 11.47 -11.00
N LYS A 155 25.64 10.41 -10.68
CA LYS A 155 27.11 10.46 -10.69
C LYS A 155 27.66 10.77 -12.09
N THR A 156 27.19 10.06 -13.10
CA THR A 156 27.55 10.32 -14.49
C THR A 156 27.29 11.78 -14.87
N TRP A 157 26.10 12.29 -14.55
CA TRP A 157 25.76 13.68 -14.84
C TRP A 157 26.69 14.68 -14.12
N ILE A 158 27.04 14.44 -12.85
CA ILE A 158 27.98 15.30 -12.10
C ILE A 158 29.36 15.25 -12.74
N GLU A 159 29.85 14.06 -13.11
CA GLU A 159 31.15 13.87 -13.77
C GLU A 159 31.21 14.64 -15.09
N ASP A 160 30.15 14.56 -15.90
CA ASP A 160 30.03 15.31 -17.17
C ASP A 160 30.06 16.83 -16.95
N GLN A 161 29.44 17.34 -15.87
CA GLN A 161 29.46 18.78 -15.55
C GLN A 161 30.81 19.27 -15.01
N THR A 162 31.57 18.36 -14.38
CA THR A 162 32.88 18.70 -13.76
C THR A 162 34.07 18.37 -14.64
N ALA A 163 33.85 17.66 -15.77
CA ALA A 163 34.89 17.40 -16.74
C ALA A 163 35.45 18.74 -17.31
N PRO A 164 36.76 18.91 -17.39
CA PRO A 164 37.35 20.15 -17.95
C PRO A 164 36.85 20.31 -19.37
N THR A 165 36.20 21.45 -19.65
CA THR A 165 35.67 21.78 -20.98
C THR A 165 36.84 21.81 -21.95
N SER A 166 36.99 20.74 -22.75
CA SER A 166 37.84 20.80 -23.93
C SER A 166 37.17 21.76 -24.94
N ILE A 167 37.76 22.93 -25.07
CA ILE A 167 37.33 23.96 -26.03
C ILE A 167 37.31 23.28 -27.41
N GLY A 168 36.13 22.87 -27.91
CA GLY A 168 36.02 22.42 -29.30
C GLY A 168 35.08 21.28 -29.67
N THR A 169 34.14 20.87 -28.87
CA THR A 169 33.12 19.90 -29.35
C THR A 169 31.70 20.35 -29.03
N THR A 170 30.90 20.44 -30.09
CA THR A 170 29.44 20.66 -30.03
C THR A 170 28.79 19.64 -29.08
N PRO A 171 27.82 20.03 -28.23
CA PRO A 171 27.16 19.11 -27.33
C PRO A 171 26.51 17.96 -28.13
N LYS A 172 26.86 16.73 -27.79
CA LYS A 172 26.20 15.54 -28.31
C LYS A 172 24.72 15.56 -27.89
N SER A 173 23.85 15.43 -28.90
CA SER A 173 22.41 15.27 -28.66
C SER A 173 22.14 14.15 -27.69
N PRO A 174 21.14 14.29 -26.78
CA PRO A 174 20.80 13.23 -25.87
C PRO A 174 20.42 11.93 -26.59
N PRO A 175 20.74 10.76 -26.04
CA PRO A 175 20.37 9.49 -26.64
C PRO A 175 18.85 9.43 -26.82
N ALA A 176 18.41 8.87 -27.96
CA ALA A 176 17.00 8.67 -28.24
C ALA A 176 16.37 7.80 -27.13
N PRO A 177 15.12 8.09 -26.72
CA PRO A 177 14.43 7.27 -25.76
C PRO A 177 14.31 5.82 -26.28
N PRO A 178 14.35 4.82 -25.37
CA PRO A 178 14.19 3.43 -25.76
C PRO A 178 12.85 3.26 -26.49
N THR A 179 12.88 2.64 -27.67
CA THR A 179 11.68 2.26 -28.40
C THR A 179 10.88 1.28 -27.58
N THR A 180 9.77 1.73 -27.00
CA THR A 180 8.79 0.85 -26.38
C THR A 180 8.03 0.11 -27.47
N THR A 181 8.28 -1.18 -27.61
CA THR A 181 7.41 -2.05 -28.41
C THR A 181 6.05 -2.13 -27.71
N PRO A 182 4.95 -1.80 -28.39
CA PRO A 182 3.63 -1.92 -27.76
C PRO A 182 3.35 -3.39 -27.40
N PRO A 183 2.66 -3.65 -26.30
CA PRO A 183 2.26 -5.01 -25.92
C PRO A 183 1.36 -5.60 -27.02
N PRO A 184 1.39 -6.94 -27.21
CA PRO A 184 0.51 -7.59 -28.17
C PRO A 184 -0.96 -7.36 -27.80
N ALA A 185 -1.78 -7.09 -28.82
CA ALA A 185 -3.21 -6.89 -28.66
C ALA A 185 -3.83 -8.15 -28.00
N SER A 186 -4.64 -7.94 -26.97
CA SER A 186 -5.42 -9.01 -26.35
C SER A 186 -6.38 -9.59 -27.38
N PRO A 187 -6.53 -10.93 -27.48
CA PRO A 187 -7.57 -11.53 -28.31
C PRO A 187 -8.93 -11.12 -27.76
N GLY A 188 -9.76 -10.54 -28.63
CA GLY A 188 -11.11 -10.14 -28.31
C GLY A 188 -12.00 -11.32 -27.92
N CYS A 189 -12.81 -11.11 -26.90
CA CYS A 189 -14.10 -11.78 -26.69
C CYS A 189 -15.20 -10.90 -27.21
#